data_3ec1b8b10635b624b9c0b4574f58be9a
#
_entry.id   3ec1b8b10635b624b9c0b4574f58be9a
#
_cell.length_a   1.000
_cell.length_b   1.000
_cell.length_c   1.000
_cell.angle_alpha   90.00
_cell.angle_beta   90.00
_cell.angle_gamma   90.00
#
_symmetry.space_group_name_H-M   'P 1'
#
loop_
_entity.id
_entity.type
_entity.pdbx_description
1 polymer ?
#
loop_
_entity_poly.entity_id
_entity_poly.type
_entity_poly.pdbx_seq_one_letter_code
_entity_poly.pdbx_strand_id
1 'polypeptide(L)'
;MKATPLLTGWTCRHLGDTAPGRPVTLPHDAMLAEPRTALSAGGVNTGWYEGYDYEYQRTLTVPENELSDTHILEFEGVYHNAEVWLNGQKAAFRPYGYTNFYVDCAPFLRAGDNELRVIARNADQPNSRWYSGAGLYRPVQLWTAGDKHILLNGVRIRTVSLEPAVVEIRVRTSAPGTVQLMVEGLPTVRKESDGETIFPLTIDNARLWTPEMPNLYRCRVQFADDEAVETFGMRTVGWGKNGFTLNGERVIIQGACIHHDNGLLGAVCDPDAVARKVRLLKETGYNAIRSAHNPCSKALLAECDRRACSSWMNTSTTGTSTRPNTIMYRILWIGGGGT
;
A
#
# COMPACT_ATOMS: atom_id res chain seq x y z
N MET A 1 12.40 0.71 -10.95
CA MET A 1 11.87 2.12 -10.91
C MET A 1 12.31 2.80 -9.62
N LYS A 2 12.63 4.09 -9.68
CA LYS A 2 12.98 4.91 -8.50
C LYS A 2 11.71 5.48 -7.88
N ALA A 3 11.52 5.27 -6.57
CA ALA A 3 10.42 5.85 -5.80
C ALA A 3 10.87 7.15 -5.13
N THR A 4 10.15 8.23 -5.34
CA THR A 4 10.36 9.51 -4.67
C THR A 4 9.15 9.86 -3.83
N PRO A 5 9.24 9.82 -2.49
CA PRO A 5 8.14 10.20 -1.62
C PRO A 5 7.77 11.67 -1.77
N LEU A 6 6.50 11.97 -1.95
CA LEU A 6 5.99 13.33 -2.06
C LEU A 6 5.42 13.80 -0.72
N LEU A 7 6.29 13.97 0.30
CA LEU A 7 5.87 14.27 1.66
C LEU A 7 5.56 15.75 1.89
N THR A 8 6.33 16.64 1.29
CA THR A 8 6.27 18.10 1.52
C THR A 8 5.88 18.86 0.25
N GLY A 9 5.69 20.17 0.37
CA GLY A 9 5.32 21.03 -0.77
C GLY A 9 3.82 20.97 -1.11
N TRP A 10 3.01 20.42 -0.24
CA TRP A 10 1.56 20.39 -0.38
C TRP A 10 0.88 21.53 0.36
N THR A 11 -0.22 22.00 -0.21
CA THR A 11 -1.19 22.83 0.49
C THR A 11 -2.55 22.13 0.51
N CYS A 12 -3.36 22.41 1.54
CA CYS A 12 -4.70 21.86 1.70
C CYS A 12 -5.69 22.98 2.03
N ARG A 13 -6.87 22.95 1.43
CA ARG A 13 -8.02 23.83 1.71
C ARG A 13 -9.33 23.10 1.52
N HIS A 14 -10.43 23.68 1.97
CA HIS A 14 -11.76 23.23 1.54
C HIS A 14 -11.95 23.48 0.04
N LEU A 15 -12.61 22.54 -0.61
CA LEU A 15 -12.91 22.67 -2.03
C LEU A 15 -13.86 23.87 -2.26
N GLY A 16 -13.45 24.76 -3.14
CA GLY A 16 -14.22 25.99 -3.46
C GLY A 16 -13.79 27.23 -2.69
N ASP A 17 -12.94 27.09 -1.66
CA ASP A 17 -12.36 28.25 -1.01
C ASP A 17 -11.47 29.04 -1.96
N THR A 18 -11.55 30.38 -1.89
CA THR A 18 -10.70 31.29 -2.64
C THR A 18 -9.41 31.64 -1.92
N ALA A 19 -9.34 31.42 -0.61
CA ALA A 19 -8.15 31.64 0.18
C ALA A 19 -7.03 30.62 -0.18
N PRO A 20 -5.75 31.02 -0.07
CA PRO A 20 -4.65 30.10 -0.25
C PRO A 20 -4.74 28.90 0.70
N GLY A 21 -4.44 27.70 0.21
CA GLY A 21 -4.38 26.50 1.04
C GLY A 21 -3.27 26.63 2.08
N ARG A 22 -3.49 26.05 3.27
CA ARG A 22 -2.46 25.98 4.31
C ARG A 22 -1.43 24.90 3.95
N PRO A 23 -0.12 25.14 4.23
CA PRO A 23 0.92 24.12 4.03
C PRO A 23 0.64 22.89 4.89
N VAL A 24 0.82 21.70 4.29
CA VAL A 24 0.67 20.41 4.98
C VAL A 24 1.79 19.45 4.58
N THR A 25 2.04 18.48 5.47
CA THR A 25 2.95 17.36 5.21
C THR A 25 2.14 16.08 5.11
N LEU A 26 2.47 15.22 4.15
CA LEU A 26 1.82 13.91 3.99
C LEU A 26 2.55 12.81 4.77
N PRO A 27 1.81 11.78 5.21
CA PRO A 27 0.35 11.62 5.15
C PRO A 27 -0.39 12.64 6.01
N HIS A 28 -1.60 13.05 5.59
CA HIS A 28 -2.37 14.11 6.25
C HIS A 28 -3.85 13.73 6.37
N ASP A 29 -4.38 13.85 7.57
CA ASP A 29 -5.81 13.72 7.84
C ASP A 29 -6.42 15.11 8.02
N ALA A 30 -7.15 15.56 7.01
CA ALA A 30 -7.70 16.90 6.98
C ALA A 30 -8.77 17.14 8.07
N MET A 31 -9.49 16.09 8.50
CA MET A 31 -10.53 16.22 9.53
C MET A 31 -9.97 16.65 10.88
N LEU A 32 -8.71 16.32 11.21
CA LEU A 32 -8.13 16.70 12.50
C LEU A 32 -8.05 18.21 12.74
N ALA A 33 -8.15 18.98 11.69
CA ALA A 33 -8.12 20.45 11.78
C ALA A 33 -9.52 21.07 11.87
N GLU A 34 -10.55 20.27 11.71
CA GLU A 34 -11.94 20.73 11.73
C GLU A 34 -12.48 20.88 13.16
N PRO A 35 -13.48 21.73 13.37
CA PRO A 35 -14.14 21.81 14.68
C PRO A 35 -14.86 20.52 15.00
N ARG A 36 -14.89 20.19 16.27
CA ARG A 36 -15.75 19.12 16.82
C ARG A 36 -17.03 19.71 17.34
N THR A 37 -18.15 19.21 16.87
CA THR A 37 -19.46 19.71 17.25
C THR A 37 -20.44 18.56 17.48
N ALA A 38 -21.29 18.69 18.48
CA ALA A 38 -22.38 17.74 18.74
C ALA A 38 -23.39 17.66 17.58
N LEU A 39 -23.38 18.63 16.66
CA LEU A 39 -24.26 18.67 15.49
C LEU A 39 -23.62 18.01 14.25
N SER A 40 -22.38 17.51 14.35
CA SER A 40 -21.73 16.81 13.23
C SER A 40 -22.61 15.68 12.71
N ALA A 41 -22.87 15.66 11.41
CA ALA A 41 -23.67 14.63 10.77
C ALA A 41 -23.04 13.22 10.89
N GLY A 42 -21.73 13.13 11.01
CA GLY A 42 -20.99 11.89 11.24
C GLY A 42 -21.07 11.37 12.68
N GLY A 43 -21.36 12.26 13.64
CA GLY A 43 -21.48 11.95 15.05
C GLY A 43 -20.26 11.19 15.59
N VAL A 44 -20.50 10.18 16.40
CA VAL A 44 -19.45 9.33 17.00
C VAL A 44 -18.58 8.63 15.94
N ASN A 45 -19.12 8.33 14.76
CA ASN A 45 -18.39 7.64 13.70
C ASN A 45 -17.23 8.48 13.11
N THR A 46 -17.36 9.80 13.18
CA THR A 46 -16.29 10.73 12.75
C THR A 46 -15.56 11.36 13.94
N GLY A 47 -15.78 10.87 15.17
CA GLY A 47 -15.24 11.50 16.37
C GLY A 47 -15.78 12.92 16.59
N TRP A 48 -16.98 13.20 16.08
CA TRP A 48 -17.67 14.50 16.13
C TRP A 48 -17.03 15.60 15.28
N TYR A 49 -16.03 15.27 14.43
CA TYR A 49 -15.51 16.20 13.43
C TYR A 49 -16.54 16.40 12.30
N GLU A 50 -16.55 17.58 11.74
CA GLU A 50 -17.30 17.84 10.52
C GLU A 50 -16.55 17.34 9.31
N GLY A 51 -17.27 16.88 8.28
CA GLY A 51 -16.70 16.44 7.02
C GLY A 51 -16.84 17.52 5.94
N TYR A 52 -15.77 17.75 5.21
CA TYR A 52 -15.74 18.66 4.07
C TYR A 52 -15.11 17.97 2.86
N ASP A 53 -15.31 18.56 1.69
CA ASP A 53 -14.51 18.23 0.52
C ASP A 53 -13.21 19.02 0.57
N TYR A 54 -12.08 18.34 0.36
CA TYR A 54 -10.75 18.93 0.46
C TYR A 54 -10.05 18.96 -0.89
N GLU A 55 -9.31 20.04 -1.12
CA GLU A 55 -8.41 20.18 -2.26
C GLU A 55 -6.97 20.29 -1.79
N TYR A 56 -6.11 19.42 -2.35
CA TYR A 56 -4.67 19.43 -2.16
C TYR A 56 -3.99 19.90 -3.43
N GLN A 57 -2.98 20.74 -3.31
CA GLN A 57 -2.19 21.23 -4.44
C GLN A 57 -0.70 21.09 -4.17
N ARG A 58 0.04 20.77 -5.23
CA ARG A 58 1.49 20.68 -5.22
C ARG A 58 2.05 20.95 -6.61
N THR A 59 3.25 21.53 -6.71
CA THR A 59 4.02 21.59 -7.95
C THR A 59 4.91 20.37 -8.09
N LEU A 60 4.93 19.79 -9.29
CA LEU A 60 5.88 18.77 -9.71
C LEU A 60 6.77 19.37 -10.79
N THR A 61 8.08 19.46 -10.54
CA THR A 61 9.03 19.93 -11.54
C THR A 61 9.62 18.74 -12.29
N VAL A 62 9.47 18.72 -13.61
CA VAL A 62 9.99 17.65 -14.49
C VAL A 62 11.04 18.27 -15.42
N PRO A 63 12.32 17.84 -15.32
CA PRO A 63 13.36 18.29 -16.24
C PRO A 63 13.03 17.87 -17.69
N GLU A 64 13.45 18.68 -18.66
CA GLU A 64 13.16 18.40 -20.07
C GLU A 64 13.74 17.05 -20.55
N ASN A 65 14.93 16.70 -20.05
CA ASN A 65 15.60 15.43 -20.37
C ASN A 65 14.96 14.20 -19.72
N GLU A 66 14.03 14.38 -18.76
CA GLU A 66 13.30 13.31 -18.10
C GLU A 66 11.84 13.22 -18.57
N LEU A 67 11.41 14.11 -19.48
CA LEU A 67 10.01 14.16 -19.91
C LEU A 67 9.56 12.89 -20.65
N SER A 68 10.47 12.20 -21.32
CA SER A 68 10.20 10.92 -21.99
C SER A 68 10.24 9.71 -21.07
N ASP A 69 10.68 9.88 -19.82
CA ASP A 69 10.73 8.81 -18.85
C ASP A 69 9.33 8.39 -18.40
N THR A 70 9.24 7.20 -17.83
CA THR A 70 8.01 6.76 -17.15
C THR A 70 7.82 7.55 -15.87
N HIS A 71 6.64 8.13 -15.69
CA HIS A 71 6.23 8.87 -14.49
C HIS A 71 4.89 8.34 -14.02
N ILE A 72 4.87 7.65 -12.88
CA ILE A 72 3.65 7.09 -12.29
C ILE A 72 3.48 7.64 -10.87
N LEU A 73 2.37 8.34 -10.63
CA LEU A 73 1.96 8.67 -9.27
C LEU A 73 1.28 7.47 -8.63
N GLU A 74 1.73 7.08 -7.45
CA GLU A 74 1.06 6.14 -6.59
C GLU A 74 0.43 6.87 -5.41
N PHE A 75 -0.87 6.69 -5.25
CA PHE A 75 -1.62 7.07 -4.06
C PHE A 75 -1.93 5.80 -3.27
N GLU A 76 -1.39 5.65 -2.08
CA GLU A 76 -1.64 4.45 -1.27
C GLU A 76 -3.05 4.46 -0.65
N GLY A 77 -3.64 5.64 -0.49
CA GLY A 77 -5.03 5.81 -0.06
C GLY A 77 -5.43 7.28 0.03
N VAL A 78 -6.58 7.60 -0.53
CA VAL A 78 -7.20 8.92 -0.47
C VAL A 78 -8.67 8.77 -0.06
N TYR A 79 -9.06 9.27 1.11
CA TYR A 79 -10.42 9.11 1.58
C TYR A 79 -11.24 10.37 1.36
N HIS A 80 -12.27 10.30 0.49
CA HIS A 80 -12.60 9.32 -0.53
C HIS A 80 -13.07 10.02 -1.81
N ASN A 81 -13.60 9.25 -2.81
CA ASN A 81 -14.00 9.79 -4.12
C ASN A 81 -12.93 10.71 -4.71
N ALA A 82 -11.69 10.19 -4.75
CA ALA A 82 -10.52 10.95 -5.14
C ALA A 82 -10.56 11.33 -6.63
N GLU A 83 -10.30 12.59 -6.92
CA GLU A 83 -10.03 13.07 -8.27
C GLU A 83 -8.59 13.58 -8.34
N VAL A 84 -7.84 13.14 -9.34
CA VAL A 84 -6.47 13.59 -9.58
C VAL A 84 -6.45 14.40 -10.86
N TRP A 85 -5.86 15.60 -10.79
CA TRP A 85 -5.75 16.54 -11.89
C TRP A 85 -4.30 16.93 -12.11
N LEU A 86 -3.85 16.94 -13.32
CA LEU A 86 -2.53 17.41 -13.74
C LEU A 86 -2.71 18.51 -14.80
N ASN A 87 -2.11 19.67 -14.55
CA ASN A 87 -2.18 20.84 -15.45
C ASN A 87 -3.62 21.18 -15.90
N GLY A 88 -4.58 21.10 -14.97
CA GLY A 88 -5.98 21.39 -15.25
C GLY A 88 -6.76 20.27 -15.95
N GLN A 89 -6.13 19.15 -16.29
CA GLN A 89 -6.76 17.99 -16.90
C GLN A 89 -6.99 16.88 -15.87
N LYS A 90 -8.18 16.24 -15.90
CA LYS A 90 -8.51 15.14 -14.99
C LYS A 90 -7.78 13.88 -15.44
N ALA A 91 -6.81 13.45 -14.64
CA ALA A 91 -5.99 12.29 -14.92
C ALA A 91 -6.57 10.98 -14.35
N ALA A 92 -7.27 11.05 -13.19
CA ALA A 92 -7.87 9.86 -12.59
C ALA A 92 -9.06 10.18 -11.69
N PHE A 93 -9.90 9.15 -11.47
CA PHE A 93 -10.95 9.14 -10.46
C PHE A 93 -10.94 7.79 -9.72
N ARG A 94 -10.95 7.83 -8.39
CA ARG A 94 -10.99 6.64 -7.54
C ARG A 94 -12.02 6.80 -6.43
N PRO A 95 -13.16 6.09 -6.48
CA PRO A 95 -14.21 6.24 -5.48
C PRO A 95 -13.84 5.61 -4.13
N TYR A 96 -13.16 4.46 -4.14
CA TYR A 96 -12.83 3.70 -2.94
C TYR A 96 -11.52 4.18 -2.32
N GLY A 97 -11.58 4.62 -1.05
CA GLY A 97 -10.49 5.33 -0.38
C GLY A 97 -9.42 4.46 0.27
N TYR A 98 -9.55 3.13 0.28
CA TYR A 98 -8.68 2.24 1.07
C TYR A 98 -7.72 1.39 0.24
N THR A 99 -7.69 1.57 -1.07
CA THR A 99 -6.79 0.83 -1.96
C THR A 99 -5.84 1.76 -2.68
N ASN A 100 -4.65 1.24 -2.96
CA ASN A 100 -3.71 1.90 -3.85
C ASN A 100 -4.34 2.10 -5.23
N PHE A 101 -3.97 3.20 -5.85
CA PHE A 101 -4.19 3.41 -7.28
C PHE A 101 -3.02 4.17 -7.89
N TYR A 102 -2.90 4.03 -9.20
CA TYR A 102 -1.78 4.53 -9.96
C TYR A 102 -2.28 5.44 -11.06
N VAL A 103 -1.53 6.51 -11.32
CA VAL A 103 -1.82 7.47 -12.38
C VAL A 103 -0.60 7.57 -13.27
N ASP A 104 -0.75 7.16 -14.52
CA ASP A 104 0.25 7.45 -15.55
C ASP A 104 0.21 8.95 -15.84
N CYS A 105 1.32 9.62 -15.59
CA CYS A 105 1.41 11.06 -15.73
C CYS A 105 1.83 11.51 -17.14
N ALA A 106 2.44 10.63 -17.94
CA ALA A 106 3.02 10.97 -19.22
C ALA A 106 2.10 11.80 -20.15
N PRO A 107 0.79 11.48 -20.28
CA PRO A 107 -0.09 12.27 -21.16
C PRO A 107 -0.35 13.72 -20.71
N PHE A 108 0.01 14.05 -19.46
CA PHE A 108 -0.36 15.32 -18.83
C PHE A 108 0.84 16.19 -18.48
N LEU A 109 2.06 15.64 -18.49
CA LEU A 109 3.27 16.34 -18.08
C LEU A 109 3.81 17.24 -19.21
N ARG A 110 4.51 18.29 -18.79
CA ARG A 110 5.34 19.16 -19.62
C ARG A 110 6.67 19.40 -18.92
N ALA A 111 7.67 19.82 -19.68
CA ALA A 111 8.94 20.25 -19.10
C ALA A 111 8.73 21.44 -18.14
N GLY A 112 9.45 21.48 -17.04
CA GLY A 112 9.32 22.49 -16.01
C GLY A 112 8.21 22.15 -15.00
N ASP A 113 7.53 23.18 -14.52
CA ASP A 113 6.56 23.07 -13.45
C ASP A 113 5.20 22.59 -13.93
N ASN A 114 4.69 21.57 -13.24
CA ASN A 114 3.40 20.96 -13.45
C ASN A 114 2.55 21.08 -12.18
N GLU A 115 1.31 21.51 -12.34
CA GLU A 115 0.36 21.56 -11.24
C GLU A 115 -0.23 20.17 -11.00
N LEU A 116 -0.04 19.63 -9.80
CA LEU A 116 -0.76 18.45 -9.31
C LEU A 116 -1.82 18.90 -8.31
N ARG A 117 -3.09 18.59 -8.62
CA ARG A 117 -4.22 18.85 -7.75
C ARG A 117 -4.96 17.55 -7.45
N VAL A 118 -5.30 17.34 -6.17
CA VAL A 118 -6.06 16.18 -5.71
C VAL A 118 -7.24 16.63 -4.90
N ILE A 119 -8.43 16.17 -5.27
CA ILE A 119 -9.67 16.43 -4.55
C ILE A 119 -10.06 15.16 -3.80
N ALA A 120 -10.34 15.27 -2.51
CA ALA A 120 -10.89 14.21 -1.67
C ALA A 120 -12.26 14.66 -1.16
N ARG A 121 -13.33 13.97 -1.60
CA ARG A 121 -14.69 14.36 -1.25
C ARG A 121 -15.15 13.60 -0.02
N ASN A 122 -15.39 14.31 1.08
CA ASN A 122 -15.80 13.74 2.36
C ASN A 122 -16.89 14.56 3.09
N ALA A 123 -17.55 15.46 2.38
CA ALA A 123 -18.64 16.27 2.93
C ALA A 123 -19.92 15.45 3.19
N ASP A 124 -20.12 14.37 2.42
CA ASP A 124 -21.31 13.52 2.53
C ASP A 124 -21.14 12.55 3.71
N GLN A 125 -21.69 12.93 4.88
CA GLN A 125 -21.59 12.21 6.15
C GLN A 125 -22.98 11.78 6.67
N PRO A 126 -23.09 10.62 7.38
CA PRO A 126 -22.05 9.63 7.67
C PRO A 126 -21.79 8.69 6.47
N ASN A 127 -20.53 8.47 6.13
CA ASN A 127 -20.14 7.56 5.04
C ASN A 127 -19.40 6.30 5.50
N SER A 128 -19.20 6.16 6.80
CA SER A 128 -18.64 4.95 7.43
C SER A 128 -19.22 4.73 8.83
N ARG A 129 -18.93 3.58 9.44
CA ARG A 129 -19.31 3.23 10.82
C ARG A 129 -18.12 3.30 11.80
N TRP A 130 -17.02 3.87 11.35
CA TRP A 130 -15.77 4.06 12.10
C TRP A 130 -15.12 5.36 11.65
N TYR A 131 -14.16 5.85 12.40
CA TYR A 131 -13.37 7.01 12.02
C TYR A 131 -12.59 6.72 10.74
N SER A 132 -12.91 7.42 9.67
CA SER A 132 -12.28 7.23 8.37
C SER A 132 -11.13 8.19 8.12
N GLY A 133 -11.13 9.35 8.78
CA GLY A 133 -10.32 10.49 8.38
C GLY A 133 -10.78 11.07 7.03
N ALA A 134 -10.01 11.97 6.49
CA ALA A 134 -10.21 12.55 5.16
C ALA A 134 -8.89 13.00 4.52
N GLY A 135 -8.87 13.01 3.18
CA GLY A 135 -7.74 13.53 2.41
C GLY A 135 -6.68 12.49 2.08
N LEU A 136 -5.44 12.95 1.95
CA LEU A 136 -4.27 12.14 1.60
C LEU A 136 -3.69 11.47 2.85
N TYR A 137 -4.45 10.55 3.46
CA TYR A 137 -4.12 9.96 4.75
C TYR A 137 -3.07 8.84 4.70
N ARG A 138 -2.68 8.41 3.50
CA ARG A 138 -1.58 7.47 3.23
C ARG A 138 -0.54 8.11 2.32
N PRO A 139 0.67 7.52 2.21
CA PRO A 139 1.74 8.07 1.38
C PRO A 139 1.34 8.29 -0.08
N VAL A 140 1.95 9.32 -0.68
CA VAL A 140 1.97 9.55 -2.12
C VAL A 140 3.40 9.47 -2.60
N GLN A 141 3.64 8.74 -3.69
CA GLN A 141 4.96 8.54 -4.28
C GLN A 141 4.93 8.83 -5.78
N LEU A 142 6.02 9.37 -6.28
CA LEU A 142 6.29 9.45 -7.71
C LEU A 142 7.31 8.36 -8.07
N TRP A 143 6.92 7.47 -8.96
CA TRP A 143 7.78 6.45 -9.55
C TRP A 143 8.29 6.92 -10.90
N THR A 144 9.60 6.90 -11.09
CA THR A 144 10.26 7.27 -12.34
C THR A 144 11.16 6.16 -12.84
N ALA A 145 11.26 6.02 -14.14
CA ALA A 145 12.18 5.09 -14.79
C ALA A 145 12.39 5.47 -16.27
N GLY A 146 13.58 5.19 -16.77
CA GLY A 146 13.86 5.24 -18.22
C GLY A 146 13.15 4.13 -18.99
N ASP A 147 13.43 4.02 -20.29
CA ASP A 147 12.75 3.11 -21.23
C ASP A 147 12.80 1.64 -20.80
N LYS A 148 13.97 1.19 -20.30
CA LYS A 148 14.16 -0.19 -19.86
C LYS A 148 14.15 -0.28 -18.35
N HIS A 149 13.06 -0.79 -17.80
CA HIS A 149 12.89 -0.89 -16.36
C HIS A 149 12.09 -2.13 -15.94
N ILE A 150 12.14 -2.46 -14.68
CA ILE A 150 11.26 -3.43 -14.03
C ILE A 150 9.91 -2.75 -13.84
N LEU A 151 8.83 -3.35 -14.32
CA LEU A 151 7.50 -2.77 -14.20
C LEU A 151 7.13 -2.54 -12.73
N LEU A 152 6.34 -1.53 -12.46
CA LEU A 152 5.80 -1.27 -11.13
C LEU A 152 5.03 -2.51 -10.64
N ASN A 153 5.34 -2.99 -9.44
CA ASN A 153 4.87 -4.27 -8.91
C ASN A 153 5.23 -5.47 -9.83
N GLY A 154 6.30 -5.35 -10.58
CA GLY A 154 6.74 -6.37 -11.53
C GLY A 154 7.45 -7.56 -10.92
N VAL A 155 7.92 -7.46 -9.67
CA VAL A 155 8.53 -8.58 -8.95
C VAL A 155 7.48 -9.24 -8.07
N ARG A 156 7.25 -10.55 -8.28
CA ARG A 156 6.32 -11.33 -7.45
C ARG A 156 7.00 -12.59 -6.96
N ILE A 157 6.91 -12.86 -5.67
CA ILE A 157 7.59 -13.96 -5.01
C ILE A 157 6.56 -14.87 -4.36
N ARG A 158 6.66 -16.18 -4.63
CA ARG A 158 5.73 -17.18 -4.11
C ARG A 158 6.48 -18.42 -3.64
N THR A 159 6.26 -18.87 -2.42
CA THR A 159 6.68 -20.20 -1.97
C THR A 159 5.83 -21.25 -2.70
N VAL A 160 6.50 -22.20 -3.37
CA VAL A 160 5.86 -23.29 -4.11
C VAL A 160 5.73 -24.52 -3.23
N SER A 161 6.81 -24.89 -2.54
CA SER A 161 6.87 -26.02 -1.64
C SER A 161 7.89 -25.76 -0.54
N LEU A 162 7.85 -26.57 0.52
CA LEU A 162 8.84 -26.52 1.60
C LEU A 162 9.78 -27.74 1.58
N GLU A 163 9.36 -28.84 0.93
CA GLU A 163 10.14 -30.09 0.78
C GLU A 163 10.01 -30.63 -0.65
N PRO A 164 10.99 -30.37 -1.54
CA PRO A 164 12.11 -29.42 -1.36
C PRO A 164 11.62 -27.98 -1.22
N ALA A 165 12.38 -27.12 -0.52
CA ALA A 165 12.04 -25.73 -0.35
C ALA A 165 12.24 -24.97 -1.67
N VAL A 166 11.14 -24.64 -2.35
CA VAL A 166 11.15 -23.99 -3.66
C VAL A 166 10.39 -22.67 -3.60
N VAL A 167 11.02 -21.62 -4.10
CA VAL A 167 10.41 -20.31 -4.33
C VAL A 167 10.37 -20.00 -5.82
N GLU A 168 9.26 -19.46 -6.30
CA GLU A 168 9.12 -18.91 -7.65
C GLU A 168 9.17 -17.39 -7.58
N ILE A 169 10.10 -16.80 -8.32
CA ILE A 169 10.23 -15.34 -8.46
C ILE A 169 9.91 -14.98 -9.90
N ARG A 170 8.83 -14.24 -10.08
CA ARG A 170 8.38 -13.74 -11.38
C ARG A 170 8.79 -12.29 -11.51
N VAL A 171 9.40 -11.95 -12.64
CA VAL A 171 9.86 -10.59 -12.94
C VAL A 171 9.23 -10.15 -14.25
N ARG A 172 8.62 -8.97 -14.26
CA ARG A 172 8.10 -8.33 -15.48
C ARG A 172 8.91 -7.07 -15.79
N THR A 173 9.29 -6.93 -17.05
CA THR A 173 10.11 -5.83 -17.55
C THR A 173 9.38 -5.06 -18.65
N SER A 174 9.76 -3.79 -18.84
CA SER A 174 9.18 -2.91 -19.87
C SER A 174 9.62 -3.28 -21.29
N ALA A 175 10.71 -4.04 -21.43
CA ALA A 175 11.31 -4.43 -22.71
C ALA A 175 12.04 -5.78 -22.56
N PRO A 176 12.37 -6.45 -23.67
CA PRO A 176 13.27 -7.59 -23.66
C PRO A 176 14.68 -7.25 -23.17
N GLY A 177 15.34 -8.23 -22.51
CA GLY A 177 16.72 -8.11 -22.05
C GLY A 177 17.07 -9.08 -20.93
N THR A 178 18.31 -9.02 -20.44
CA THR A 178 18.78 -9.90 -19.37
C THR A 178 18.34 -9.43 -18.01
N VAL A 179 17.63 -10.24 -17.26
CA VAL A 179 17.30 -10.05 -15.86
C VAL A 179 18.32 -10.79 -15.00
N GLN A 180 18.90 -10.08 -14.02
CA GLN A 180 19.78 -10.66 -13.02
C GLN A 180 19.05 -10.70 -11.68
N LEU A 181 19.07 -11.87 -11.04
CA LEU A 181 18.44 -12.14 -9.75
C LEU A 181 19.47 -12.55 -8.71
N MET A 182 19.43 -11.91 -7.57
CA MET A 182 20.26 -12.19 -6.41
C MET A 182 19.36 -12.40 -5.19
N VAL A 183 19.40 -13.60 -4.62
CA VAL A 183 18.69 -13.93 -3.38
C VAL A 183 19.73 -14.23 -2.30
N GLU A 184 19.48 -13.72 -1.11
CA GLU A 184 20.38 -13.93 0.04
C GLU A 184 20.71 -15.42 0.24
N GLY A 185 22.00 -15.74 0.27
CA GLY A 185 22.50 -17.11 0.45
C GLY A 185 22.49 -17.97 -0.82
N LEU A 186 22.08 -17.46 -1.97
CA LEU A 186 22.07 -18.20 -3.24
C LEU A 186 23.02 -17.61 -4.29
N PRO A 187 23.51 -18.41 -5.23
CA PRO A 187 24.23 -17.90 -6.39
C PRO A 187 23.37 -16.95 -7.22
N THR A 188 24.01 -15.95 -7.82
CA THR A 188 23.36 -15.06 -8.77
C THR A 188 22.88 -15.81 -10.00
N VAL A 189 21.64 -15.62 -10.39
CA VAL A 189 21.05 -16.22 -11.59
C VAL A 189 20.74 -15.15 -12.63
N ARG A 190 21.00 -15.45 -13.90
CA ARG A 190 20.66 -14.58 -15.04
C ARG A 190 19.78 -15.33 -16.02
N LYS A 191 18.78 -14.65 -16.53
CA LYS A 191 17.90 -15.16 -17.60
C LYS A 191 17.52 -14.05 -18.56
N GLU A 192 17.38 -14.41 -19.83
CA GLU A 192 16.73 -13.54 -20.81
C GLU A 192 15.23 -13.44 -20.52
N SER A 193 14.72 -12.24 -20.65
CA SER A 193 13.31 -11.89 -20.50
C SER A 193 12.78 -11.34 -21.82
N ASP A 194 11.61 -11.79 -22.21
CA ASP A 194 10.82 -11.21 -23.31
C ASP A 194 9.59 -10.47 -22.75
N GLY A 195 9.85 -9.61 -21.73
CA GLY A 195 8.82 -8.89 -21.00
C GLY A 195 8.39 -9.57 -19.67
N GLU A 196 8.51 -10.89 -19.57
CA GLU A 196 8.28 -11.64 -18.33
C GLU A 196 9.26 -12.82 -18.24
N THR A 197 9.80 -13.04 -17.04
CA THR A 197 10.62 -14.23 -16.78
C THR A 197 10.35 -14.80 -15.37
N ILE A 198 10.54 -16.11 -15.23
CA ILE A 198 10.27 -16.83 -13.98
C ILE A 198 11.55 -17.56 -13.55
N PHE A 199 11.91 -17.37 -12.29
CA PHE A 199 13.03 -18.03 -11.63
C PHE A 199 12.50 -19.00 -10.56
N PRO A 200 12.41 -20.31 -10.85
CA PRO A 200 12.25 -21.30 -9.80
C PRO A 200 13.60 -21.51 -9.13
N LEU A 201 13.65 -21.31 -7.80
CA LEU A 201 14.87 -21.47 -7.02
C LEU A 201 14.62 -22.46 -5.86
N THR A 202 15.54 -23.38 -5.67
CA THR A 202 15.60 -24.24 -4.49
C THR A 202 16.49 -23.61 -3.45
N ILE A 203 16.04 -23.57 -2.21
CA ILE A 203 16.79 -23.02 -1.06
C ILE A 203 17.11 -24.17 -0.12
N ASP A 204 18.36 -24.65 -0.16
CA ASP A 204 18.80 -25.69 0.75
C ASP A 204 18.82 -25.21 2.20
N ASN A 205 18.32 -26.03 3.12
CA ASN A 205 18.19 -25.68 4.55
C ASN A 205 17.44 -24.36 4.77
N ALA A 206 16.32 -24.17 4.06
CA ALA A 206 15.54 -22.95 4.12
C ALA A 206 15.10 -22.58 5.54
N ARG A 207 15.35 -21.34 5.93
CA ARG A 207 14.84 -20.75 7.17
C ARG A 207 13.39 -20.37 6.96
N LEU A 208 12.47 -21.11 7.55
CA LEU A 208 11.04 -20.82 7.41
C LEU A 208 10.64 -19.60 8.22
N TRP A 209 9.66 -18.87 7.71
CA TRP A 209 9.00 -17.80 8.45
C TRP A 209 7.91 -18.40 9.34
N THR A 210 7.99 -18.12 10.64
CA THR A 210 6.97 -18.49 11.63
C THR A 210 6.70 -17.31 12.57
N PRO A 211 5.62 -17.33 13.37
CA PRO A 211 5.36 -16.33 14.39
C PRO A 211 6.43 -16.25 15.49
N GLU A 212 7.22 -17.27 15.69
CA GLU A 212 8.34 -17.32 16.64
C GLU A 212 9.66 -16.90 16.01
N MET A 213 9.83 -17.22 14.72
CA MET A 213 11.03 -16.93 13.94
C MET A 213 10.66 -16.28 12.59
N PRO A 214 10.53 -14.95 12.53
CA PRO A 214 10.13 -14.23 11.32
C PRO A 214 11.28 -14.09 10.31
N ASN A 215 11.84 -15.22 9.87
CA ASN A 215 12.94 -15.24 8.93
C ASN A 215 12.53 -14.65 7.60
N LEU A 216 13.22 -13.61 7.16
CA LEU A 216 13.04 -12.98 5.86
C LEU A 216 14.30 -13.15 5.02
N TYR A 217 14.11 -13.36 3.72
CA TYR A 217 15.13 -13.33 2.70
C TYR A 217 15.06 -12.01 1.94
N ARG A 218 16.20 -11.51 1.52
CA ARG A 218 16.30 -10.36 0.63
C ARG A 218 16.49 -10.84 -0.81
N CYS A 219 15.68 -10.32 -1.70
CA CYS A 219 15.75 -10.55 -3.14
C CYS A 219 16.05 -9.22 -3.84
N ARG A 220 17.11 -9.20 -4.66
CA ARG A 220 17.45 -8.06 -5.52
C ARG A 220 17.33 -8.49 -6.96
N VAL A 221 16.62 -7.72 -7.75
CA VAL A 221 16.44 -7.89 -9.18
C VAL A 221 17.07 -6.71 -9.89
N GLN A 222 17.90 -6.96 -10.90
CA GLN A 222 18.49 -5.94 -11.77
C GLN A 222 18.08 -6.18 -13.21
N PHE A 223 17.71 -5.11 -13.90
CA PHE A 223 17.38 -5.10 -15.31
C PHE A 223 17.81 -3.78 -15.94
N ALA A 224 18.71 -3.81 -16.90
CA ALA A 224 19.39 -2.62 -17.41
C ALA A 224 19.99 -1.80 -16.25
N ASP A 225 19.67 -0.51 -16.16
CA ASP A 225 20.12 0.38 -15.09
C ASP A 225 19.12 0.43 -13.90
N ASP A 226 18.05 -0.38 -13.95
CA ASP A 226 17.01 -0.40 -12.94
C ASP A 226 17.20 -1.55 -11.94
N GLU A 227 16.77 -1.29 -10.70
CA GLU A 227 16.85 -2.25 -9.61
C GLU A 227 15.55 -2.27 -8.81
N ALA A 228 15.14 -3.49 -8.41
CA ALA A 228 14.08 -3.69 -7.42
C ALA A 228 14.60 -4.57 -6.27
N VAL A 229 14.22 -4.23 -5.04
CA VAL A 229 14.57 -5.00 -3.85
C VAL A 229 13.30 -5.37 -3.11
N GLU A 230 13.12 -6.68 -2.92
CA GLU A 230 11.97 -7.24 -2.20
C GLU A 230 12.45 -8.09 -1.02
N THR A 231 11.59 -8.24 -0.03
CA THR A 231 11.80 -9.19 1.07
C THR A 231 10.67 -10.21 1.09
N PHE A 232 10.99 -11.45 1.42
CA PHE A 232 9.98 -12.52 1.53
C PHE A 232 10.31 -13.52 2.62
N GLY A 233 9.28 -14.13 3.21
CA GLY A 233 9.41 -15.25 4.12
C GLY A 233 9.03 -16.56 3.43
N MET A 234 9.86 -17.59 3.60
CA MET A 234 9.53 -18.95 3.13
C MET A 234 8.46 -19.55 4.04
N ARG A 235 7.26 -19.69 3.51
CA ARG A 235 6.13 -20.24 4.25
C ARG A 235 5.04 -20.74 3.33
N THR A 236 4.26 -21.71 3.81
CA THR A 236 3.02 -22.17 3.19
C THR A 236 1.87 -22.02 4.17
N VAL A 237 0.69 -21.75 3.63
CA VAL A 237 -0.54 -21.71 4.41
C VAL A 237 -1.54 -22.68 3.85
N GLY A 238 -2.26 -23.32 4.75
CA GLY A 238 -3.31 -24.25 4.43
C GLY A 238 -4.57 -24.01 5.25
N TRP A 239 -5.65 -24.56 4.75
CA TRP A 239 -6.95 -24.51 5.40
C TRP A 239 -7.68 -25.83 5.21
N GLY A 240 -8.16 -26.43 6.29
CA GLY A 240 -8.82 -27.73 6.21
C GLY A 240 -9.69 -28.04 7.43
N LYS A 241 -10.07 -29.31 7.57
CA LYS A 241 -10.88 -29.80 8.69
C LYS A 241 -10.30 -29.49 10.06
N ASN A 242 -8.97 -29.44 10.15
CA ASN A 242 -8.24 -29.16 11.37
C ASN A 242 -7.97 -27.65 11.59
N GLY A 243 -8.55 -26.77 10.77
CA GLY A 243 -8.40 -25.32 10.84
C GLY A 243 -7.26 -24.79 9.98
N PHE A 244 -6.69 -23.67 10.39
CA PHE A 244 -5.59 -23.01 9.71
C PHE A 244 -4.25 -23.68 10.00
N THR A 245 -3.44 -23.86 8.97
CA THR A 245 -2.07 -24.39 9.11
C THR A 245 -1.06 -23.42 8.51
N LEU A 246 0.07 -23.30 9.16
CA LEU A 246 1.25 -22.59 8.68
C LEU A 246 2.40 -23.59 8.62
N ASN A 247 3.04 -23.70 7.45
CA ASN A 247 4.13 -24.67 7.22
C ASN A 247 3.74 -26.13 7.56
N GLY A 248 2.46 -26.49 7.33
CA GLY A 248 1.92 -27.81 7.65
C GLY A 248 1.42 -27.96 9.09
N GLU A 249 1.87 -27.13 10.01
CA GLU A 249 1.51 -27.18 11.43
C GLU A 249 0.23 -26.38 11.73
N ARG A 250 -0.61 -26.91 12.61
CA ARG A 250 -1.82 -26.21 13.04
C ARG A 250 -1.48 -24.98 13.88
N VAL A 251 -2.03 -23.84 13.52
CA VAL A 251 -1.89 -22.58 14.28
C VAL A 251 -3.25 -22.13 14.80
N ILE A 252 -3.32 -21.87 16.11
CA ILE A 252 -4.48 -21.23 16.73
C ILE A 252 -4.32 -19.73 16.54
N ILE A 253 -5.25 -19.13 15.79
CA ILE A 253 -5.25 -17.70 15.55
C ILE A 253 -5.78 -16.96 16.78
N GLN A 254 -4.89 -16.18 17.39
CA GLN A 254 -5.22 -15.24 18.48
C GLN A 254 -5.07 -13.83 17.92
N GLY A 255 -6.18 -13.25 17.49
CA GLY A 255 -6.16 -11.98 16.79
C GLY A 255 -7.32 -11.07 17.12
N ALA A 256 -7.18 -9.81 16.73
CA ALA A 256 -8.24 -8.80 16.86
C ALA A 256 -8.43 -8.03 15.54
N CYS A 257 -9.63 -7.45 15.41
CA CYS A 257 -9.87 -6.45 14.39
C CYS A 257 -9.18 -5.15 14.77
N ILE A 258 -8.48 -4.53 13.83
CA ILE A 258 -7.96 -3.18 13.99
C ILE A 258 -8.44 -2.29 12.84
N HIS A 259 -8.69 -1.05 13.15
CA HIS A 259 -8.92 -0.02 12.14
C HIS A 259 -7.60 0.68 11.79
N HIS A 260 -7.64 1.49 10.76
CA HIS A 260 -6.45 2.18 10.23
C HIS A 260 -6.06 3.45 11.01
N ASP A 261 -6.94 3.93 11.91
CA ASP A 261 -6.66 5.09 12.74
C ASP A 261 -5.54 4.85 13.77
N ASN A 262 -4.89 5.92 14.18
CA ASN A 262 -3.75 5.93 15.08
C ASN A 262 -3.96 6.91 16.27
N GLY A 263 -5.13 6.86 16.90
CA GLY A 263 -5.46 7.69 18.05
C GLY A 263 -5.40 9.19 17.74
N LEU A 264 -4.53 9.93 18.40
CA LEU A 264 -4.41 11.39 18.22
C LEU A 264 -3.94 11.79 16.82
N LEU A 265 -3.35 10.89 16.05
CA LEU A 265 -2.96 11.12 14.68
C LEU A 265 -4.11 10.90 13.67
N GLY A 266 -5.32 10.58 14.15
CA GLY A 266 -6.44 10.28 13.29
C GLY A 266 -6.13 9.12 12.34
N ALA A 267 -6.43 9.28 11.06
CA ALA A 267 -6.17 8.28 10.03
C ALA A 267 -4.76 8.34 9.43
N VAL A 268 -3.91 9.29 9.85
CA VAL A 268 -2.55 9.43 9.32
C VAL A 268 -1.80 8.11 9.42
N CYS A 269 -1.35 7.59 8.28
CA CYS A 269 -0.55 6.37 8.19
C CYS A 269 0.92 6.69 8.50
N ASP A 270 1.21 6.94 9.77
CA ASP A 270 2.57 7.12 10.26
C ASP A 270 3.24 5.77 10.50
N PRO A 271 4.42 5.48 9.89
CA PRO A 271 5.07 4.18 10.03
C PRO A 271 5.43 3.82 11.48
N ASP A 272 5.85 4.78 12.31
CA ASP A 272 6.24 4.52 13.70
C ASP A 272 5.01 4.23 14.57
N ALA A 273 3.89 4.93 14.33
CA ALA A 273 2.63 4.64 14.99
C ALA A 273 2.10 3.25 14.63
N VAL A 274 2.21 2.86 13.35
CA VAL A 274 1.87 1.52 12.89
C VAL A 274 2.77 0.46 13.52
N ALA A 275 4.09 0.68 13.53
CA ALA A 275 5.06 -0.21 14.16
C ALA A 275 4.80 -0.40 15.66
N ARG A 276 4.49 0.70 16.36
CA ARG A 276 4.08 0.67 17.77
C ARG A 276 2.82 -0.19 17.97
N LYS A 277 1.80 -0.03 17.12
CA LYS A 277 0.54 -0.79 17.20
C LYS A 277 0.80 -2.30 17.07
N VAL A 278 1.56 -2.72 16.06
CA VAL A 278 1.90 -4.15 15.86
C VAL A 278 2.74 -4.68 17.03
N ARG A 279 3.71 -3.90 17.50
CA ARG A 279 4.55 -4.28 18.64
C ARG A 279 3.71 -4.55 19.89
N LEU A 280 2.81 -3.62 20.25
CA LEU A 280 1.95 -3.77 21.43
C LEU A 280 1.03 -4.99 21.33
N LEU A 281 0.45 -5.24 20.15
CA LEU A 281 -0.37 -6.43 19.92
C LEU A 281 0.45 -7.70 20.11
N LYS A 282 1.67 -7.75 19.58
CA LYS A 282 2.56 -8.89 19.74
C LYS A 282 2.95 -9.11 21.20
N GLU A 283 3.33 -8.06 21.93
CA GLU A 283 3.70 -8.11 23.35
C GLU A 283 2.53 -8.58 24.23
N THR A 284 1.30 -8.36 23.82
CA THR A 284 0.08 -8.82 24.53
C THR A 284 -0.39 -10.22 24.10
N GLY A 285 0.41 -10.94 23.30
CA GLY A 285 0.17 -12.33 22.93
C GLY A 285 -0.63 -12.54 21.65
N TYR A 286 -0.97 -11.49 20.90
CA TYR A 286 -1.60 -11.66 19.60
C TYR A 286 -0.60 -12.16 18.55
N ASN A 287 -1.04 -13.12 17.73
CA ASN A 287 -0.28 -13.63 16.59
C ASN A 287 -0.92 -13.28 15.24
N ALA A 288 -2.07 -12.61 15.26
CA ALA A 288 -2.80 -12.22 14.06
C ALA A 288 -3.52 -10.88 14.21
N ILE A 289 -3.64 -10.17 13.08
CA ILE A 289 -4.39 -8.93 12.95
C ILE A 289 -5.41 -9.11 11.80
N ARG A 290 -6.66 -8.74 12.05
CA ARG A 290 -7.62 -8.55 10.97
C ARG A 290 -7.75 -7.06 10.67
N SER A 291 -7.34 -6.65 9.47
CA SER A 291 -7.57 -5.29 8.99
C SER A 291 -9.06 -5.08 8.76
N ALA A 292 -9.69 -4.32 9.64
CA ALA A 292 -11.13 -4.14 9.63
C ALA A 292 -11.49 -2.77 9.04
N HIS A 293 -12.31 -2.70 8.00
CA HIS A 293 -12.85 -3.81 7.24
C HIS A 293 -12.44 -3.66 5.76
N ASN A 294 -11.20 -3.26 5.53
CA ASN A 294 -10.65 -2.81 4.25
C ASN A 294 -9.17 -3.18 4.14
N PRO A 295 -8.56 -3.07 2.95
CA PRO A 295 -7.13 -3.24 2.78
C PRO A 295 -6.31 -2.30 3.67
N CYS A 296 -5.29 -2.85 4.31
CA CYS A 296 -4.40 -2.07 5.18
C CYS A 296 -3.29 -1.36 4.38
N SER A 297 -2.51 -0.55 5.10
CA SER A 297 -1.34 0.12 4.54
C SER A 297 -0.19 -0.86 4.28
N LYS A 298 0.70 -0.50 3.35
CA LYS A 298 1.97 -1.22 3.13
C LYS A 298 2.82 -1.26 4.40
N ALA A 299 2.83 -0.18 5.17
CA ALA A 299 3.54 -0.11 6.45
C ALA A 299 3.06 -1.19 7.44
N LEU A 300 1.73 -1.43 7.53
CA LEU A 300 1.21 -2.48 8.40
C LEU A 300 1.64 -3.87 7.94
N LEU A 301 1.61 -4.14 6.64
CA LEU A 301 2.03 -5.43 6.09
C LEU A 301 3.52 -5.69 6.35
N ALA A 302 4.37 -4.72 6.05
CA ALA A 302 5.81 -4.83 6.27
C ALA A 302 6.15 -5.06 7.76
N GLU A 303 5.43 -4.39 8.65
CA GLU A 303 5.64 -4.56 10.08
C GLU A 303 5.14 -5.92 10.60
N CYS A 304 4.04 -6.43 10.04
CA CYS A 304 3.55 -7.77 10.33
C CYS A 304 4.54 -8.86 9.86
N ASP A 305 5.13 -8.71 8.68
CA ASP A 305 6.15 -9.64 8.19
C ASP A 305 7.38 -9.64 9.11
N ARG A 306 7.83 -8.47 9.53
CA ARG A 306 9.03 -8.28 10.35
C ARG A 306 8.85 -8.74 11.80
N ARG A 307 7.65 -8.60 12.36
CA ARG A 307 7.34 -8.94 13.77
C ARG A 307 6.56 -10.24 13.92
N ALA A 308 6.43 -10.99 12.83
CA ALA A 308 5.73 -12.27 12.86
C ALA A 308 4.28 -12.20 13.37
N CYS A 309 3.54 -11.25 12.87
CA CYS A 309 2.11 -11.12 13.08
C CYS A 309 1.40 -11.46 11.77
N SER A 310 0.54 -12.48 11.76
CA SER A 310 -0.24 -12.80 10.56
C SER A 310 -1.26 -11.69 10.29
N SER A 311 -1.34 -11.21 9.04
CA SER A 311 -2.30 -10.19 8.66
C SER A 311 -3.44 -10.77 7.80
N TRP A 312 -4.67 -10.46 8.20
CA TRP A 312 -5.89 -10.84 7.48
C TRP A 312 -6.52 -9.59 6.90
N MET A 313 -6.65 -9.54 5.58
CA MET A 313 -7.25 -8.40 4.90
C MET A 313 -8.65 -8.69 4.38
N ASN A 314 -9.55 -7.72 4.54
CA ASN A 314 -10.81 -7.69 3.81
C ASN A 314 -10.61 -6.95 2.48
N THR A 315 -11.05 -7.54 1.38
CA THR A 315 -10.87 -6.95 0.04
C THR A 315 -11.87 -5.84 -0.29
N SER A 316 -13.07 -5.87 0.29
CA SER A 316 -14.00 -4.75 0.26
C SER A 316 -15.15 -4.95 1.26
N THR A 317 -15.61 -3.87 1.88
CA THR A 317 -16.94 -3.76 2.46
C THR A 317 -17.56 -2.48 1.95
N THR A 318 -18.71 -2.58 1.31
CA THR A 318 -19.53 -1.40 1.07
C THR A 318 -20.15 -0.99 2.40
N GLY A 319 -20.01 0.27 2.80
CA GLY A 319 -20.59 0.82 4.03
C GLY A 319 -22.10 0.95 4.01
N THR A 320 -22.79 0.52 2.95
CA THR A 320 -24.24 0.57 2.80
C THR A 320 -24.91 -0.59 3.55
N SER A 321 -26.05 -0.32 4.17
CA SER A 321 -26.85 -1.23 4.98
C SER A 321 -27.45 -2.44 4.23
N THR A 322 -27.33 -2.49 2.92
CA THR A 322 -27.73 -3.61 2.08
C THR A 322 -26.56 -4.56 1.89
N ARG A 323 -26.46 -5.57 2.75
CA ARG A 323 -25.54 -6.69 2.56
C ARG A 323 -26.07 -7.58 1.43
N PRO A 324 -25.31 -7.79 0.32
CA PRO A 324 -25.55 -8.97 -0.48
C PRO A 324 -25.16 -10.19 0.36
N ASN A 325 -25.99 -11.23 0.35
CA ASN A 325 -25.79 -12.46 1.13
C ASN A 325 -24.58 -13.31 0.74
N THR A 326 -23.64 -12.76 0.01
CA THR A 326 -22.44 -13.48 -0.43
C THR A 326 -21.21 -12.61 -0.18
N ILE A 327 -20.71 -12.66 1.06
CA ILE A 327 -19.37 -12.16 1.35
C ILE A 327 -18.40 -13.25 0.89
N MET A 328 -17.87 -13.14 -0.32
CA MET A 328 -16.68 -13.89 -0.69
C MET A 328 -15.51 -13.32 0.07
N TYR A 329 -15.16 -13.93 1.19
CA TYR A 329 -13.88 -13.74 1.86
C TYR A 329 -12.79 -14.31 0.95
N ARG A 330 -12.22 -13.50 0.06
CA ARG A 330 -10.90 -13.81 -0.46
C ARG A 330 -9.94 -13.49 0.66
N ILE A 331 -9.50 -14.51 1.35
CA ILE A 331 -8.35 -14.46 2.22
C ILE A 331 -7.14 -14.29 1.29
N LEU A 332 -6.79 -13.04 0.98
CA LEU A 332 -5.48 -12.76 0.41
C LEU A 332 -4.50 -12.78 1.56
N TRP A 333 -3.84 -13.91 1.73
CA TRP A 333 -2.67 -14.01 2.55
C TRP A 333 -1.52 -13.40 1.75
N ILE A 334 -1.19 -12.15 2.02
CA ILE A 334 -0.03 -11.49 1.44
C ILE A 334 1.11 -11.71 2.43
N GLY A 335 1.82 -12.79 2.21
CA GLY A 335 3.17 -12.92 2.72
C GLY A 335 4.11 -12.18 1.78
N GLY A 336 5.02 -11.39 2.34
CA GLY A 336 5.95 -10.49 1.71
C GLY A 336 6.30 -10.79 0.26
N GLY A 337 6.07 -9.82 -0.59
CA GLY A 337 6.32 -9.88 -2.01
C GLY A 337 5.18 -9.23 -2.78
N GLY A 338 5.32 -7.96 -3.10
CA GLY A 338 4.62 -7.12 -4.05
C GLY A 338 3.15 -7.44 -4.33
N THR A 339 2.31 -6.52 -4.01
CA THR A 339 0.91 -6.45 -4.44
C THR A 339 0.75 -6.56 -5.95
#